data_3c1005f22c689125de5610105f471e46
#
_entry.id   3c1005f22c689125de5610105f471e46
#
_cell.length_a   1.000
_cell.length_b   1.000
_cell.length_c   1.000
_cell.angle_alpha   90.00
_cell.angle_beta   90.00
_cell.angle_gamma   90.00
#
_symmetry.space_group_name_H-M   'P 1'
#
loop_
_entity.id
_entity.type
_entity.pdbx_description
1 polymer ?
#
loop_
_entity_poly.entity_id
_entity_poly.type
_entity_poly.pdbx_seq_one_letter_code
_entity_poly.pdbx_strand_id
1 'polypeptide(L)'
;MQLKNVLSFCFLLSMFTWQAQAQEKKFPIIAQYGGVYEIPESENIINRKQKYKIVVDITQGAKSAASMNPAFELVARVMNLYGLAGLPKEKLDIVVILHFEATPVILADSAYEQVFQVKNPNTAVINTLAEAGVKFYICGQSLRARNFVDSPRNPNIKVLHGAMLGITHFQSQGYSLLKL
;
A
#
# COMPACT_ATOMS: atom_id res chain seq x y z
N MET A 1 18.15 42.27 -70.38
CA MET A 1 16.93 41.75 -69.71
C MET A 1 17.36 40.64 -68.78
N GLN A 2 17.43 40.95 -67.47
CA GLN A 2 18.05 40.08 -66.40
C GLN A 2 16.96 39.29 -65.71
N LEU A 3 17.05 37.95 -65.81
CA LEU A 3 16.23 37.02 -64.99
C LEU A 3 16.82 36.94 -63.60
N LYS A 4 16.06 37.39 -62.58
CA LYS A 4 16.41 37.22 -61.18
C LYS A 4 15.98 35.83 -60.69
N ASN A 5 16.96 34.97 -60.31
CA ASN A 5 16.73 33.71 -59.62
C ASN A 5 16.31 33.97 -58.17
N VAL A 6 15.11 33.56 -57.84
CA VAL A 6 14.64 33.52 -56.44
C VAL A 6 14.93 32.09 -55.90
N LEU A 7 15.97 31.95 -55.13
CA LEU A 7 16.22 30.74 -54.30
C LEU A 7 15.24 30.74 -53.12
N SER A 8 14.27 29.81 -53.16
CA SER A 8 13.39 29.55 -52.07
C SER A 8 14.11 28.62 -51.05
N PHE A 9 14.48 29.18 -49.91
CA PHE A 9 15.14 28.46 -48.82
C PHE A 9 14.03 27.84 -47.92
N CYS A 10 13.66 26.57 -48.16
CA CYS A 10 12.78 25.81 -47.30
C CYS A 10 13.52 25.42 -46.03
N PHE A 11 13.26 26.15 -44.94
CA PHE A 11 13.73 25.84 -43.62
C PHE A 11 12.84 24.72 -43.04
N LEU A 12 13.30 23.47 -43.13
CA LEU A 12 12.69 22.31 -42.46
C LEU A 12 12.93 22.44 -40.97
N LEU A 13 11.94 23.01 -40.22
CA LEU A 13 11.87 22.89 -38.77
C LEU A 13 11.59 21.44 -38.40
N SER A 14 12.60 20.67 -38.11
CA SER A 14 12.47 19.37 -37.45
C SER A 14 12.01 19.62 -36.00
N MET A 15 10.71 19.55 -35.76
CA MET A 15 10.16 19.48 -34.40
C MET A 15 10.59 18.16 -33.79
N PHE A 16 11.65 18.20 -32.96
CA PHE A 16 11.96 17.13 -32.02
C PHE A 16 10.85 17.12 -30.98
N THR A 17 9.82 16.30 -31.18
CA THR A 17 8.85 15.98 -30.14
C THR A 17 9.58 15.12 -29.09
N TRP A 18 9.99 15.74 -28.02
CA TRP A 18 10.44 15.04 -26.83
C TRP A 18 9.22 14.35 -26.24
N GLN A 19 9.00 13.10 -26.61
CA GLN A 19 8.03 12.26 -25.94
C GLN A 19 8.58 12.00 -24.54
N ALA A 20 8.05 12.71 -23.53
CA ALA A 20 8.24 12.36 -22.14
C ALA A 20 7.61 10.96 -21.96
N GLN A 21 8.44 9.93 -21.98
CA GLN A 21 8.01 8.55 -21.75
C GLN A 21 7.60 8.47 -20.28
N ALA A 22 6.28 8.40 -20.02
CA ALA A 22 5.76 8.22 -18.68
C ALA A 22 6.34 6.91 -18.12
N GLN A 23 7.12 7.01 -17.04
CA GLN A 23 7.75 5.85 -16.43
C GLN A 23 6.68 4.90 -15.90
N GLU A 24 6.71 3.65 -16.33
CA GLU A 24 5.74 2.63 -15.97
C GLU A 24 5.97 2.14 -14.52
N LYS A 25 4.89 2.02 -13.75
CA LYS A 25 4.96 1.47 -12.39
C LYS A 25 5.25 -0.03 -12.44
N LYS A 26 6.12 -0.48 -11.53
CA LYS A 26 6.43 -1.88 -11.29
C LYS A 26 5.66 -2.41 -10.08
N PHE A 27 5.33 -3.71 -10.11
CA PHE A 27 4.55 -4.42 -9.09
C PHE A 27 5.24 -5.76 -8.73
N PRO A 28 6.42 -5.74 -8.13
CA PRO A 28 7.24 -6.95 -7.97
C PRO A 28 6.64 -8.03 -7.05
N ILE A 29 5.84 -7.64 -6.04
CA ILE A 29 5.23 -8.56 -5.07
C ILE A 29 3.71 -8.49 -5.11
N ILE A 30 3.13 -7.28 -5.04
CA ILE A 30 1.68 -7.06 -5.04
C ILE A 30 1.27 -6.51 -6.40
N ALA A 31 0.62 -7.33 -7.21
CA ALA A 31 0.34 -7.03 -8.62
C ALA A 31 -0.67 -5.87 -8.85
N GLN A 32 -1.59 -5.60 -7.92
CA GLN A 32 -2.71 -4.67 -8.15
C GLN A 32 -2.62 -3.38 -7.34
N TYR A 33 -1.78 -3.34 -6.31
CA TYR A 33 -1.70 -2.24 -5.35
C TYR A 33 -0.26 -1.79 -5.14
N GLY A 34 -0.09 -0.53 -4.73
CA GLY A 34 1.20 -0.02 -4.27
C GLY A 34 2.29 0.02 -5.33
N GLY A 35 1.95 0.30 -6.58
CA GLY A 35 2.93 0.38 -7.67
C GLY A 35 4.06 1.37 -7.39
N VAL A 36 5.29 1.00 -7.76
CA VAL A 36 6.54 1.73 -7.51
C VAL A 36 7.26 2.04 -8.83
N TYR A 37 8.07 3.09 -8.81
CA TYR A 37 8.92 3.44 -9.95
C TYR A 37 10.35 2.92 -9.73
N GLU A 38 10.98 2.50 -10.82
CA GLU A 38 12.39 2.21 -10.84
C GLU A 38 13.18 3.53 -10.82
N ILE A 39 14.17 3.63 -9.92
CA ILE A 39 15.04 4.80 -9.80
C ILE A 39 16.47 4.34 -10.08
N PRO A 40 16.93 4.39 -11.33
CA PRO A 40 18.23 3.81 -11.73
C PRO A 40 19.44 4.36 -10.98
N GLU A 41 19.37 5.64 -10.57
CA GLU A 41 20.42 6.35 -9.83
C GLU A 41 20.39 6.09 -8.33
N SER A 42 19.41 5.33 -7.82
CA SER A 42 19.29 5.08 -6.39
C SER A 42 20.28 4.02 -5.89
N GLU A 43 20.83 4.24 -4.70
CA GLU A 43 21.62 3.22 -4.01
C GLU A 43 20.71 2.14 -3.44
N ASN A 44 21.00 0.87 -3.73
CA ASN A 44 20.30 -0.25 -3.14
C ASN A 44 20.91 -0.65 -1.80
N ILE A 45 20.34 -0.16 -0.70
CA ILE A 45 20.77 -0.41 0.68
C ILE A 45 20.26 -1.73 1.26
N ILE A 46 19.45 -2.50 0.51
CA ILE A 46 18.80 -3.71 1.02
C ILE A 46 19.72 -4.92 0.98
N ASN A 47 19.98 -5.47 2.16
CA ASN A 47 20.67 -6.75 2.29
C ASN A 47 19.69 -7.93 2.03
N ARG A 48 19.78 -8.53 0.85
CA ARG A 48 18.89 -9.65 0.44
C ARG A 48 19.04 -10.92 1.29
N LYS A 49 20.08 -11.03 2.10
CA LYS A 49 20.28 -12.17 3.02
C LYS A 49 19.55 -11.95 4.36
N GLN A 50 19.25 -10.70 4.72
CA GLN A 50 18.60 -10.33 5.98
C GLN A 50 17.07 -10.50 5.89
N LYS A 51 16.43 -10.85 7.02
CA LYS A 51 14.98 -10.78 7.20
C LYS A 51 14.59 -9.39 7.73
N TYR A 52 13.61 -8.77 7.09
CA TYR A 52 13.07 -7.48 7.51
C TYR A 52 11.73 -7.69 8.19
N LYS A 53 11.58 -7.14 9.39
CA LYS A 53 10.38 -7.22 10.23
C LYS A 53 9.82 -5.82 10.40
N ILE A 54 8.57 -5.62 10.03
CA ILE A 54 7.92 -4.30 10.06
C ILE A 54 6.57 -4.42 10.74
N VAL A 55 6.33 -3.62 11.77
CA VAL A 55 5.01 -3.41 12.34
C VAL A 55 4.48 -2.07 11.83
N VAL A 56 3.31 -2.12 11.19
CA VAL A 56 2.64 -0.95 10.61
C VAL A 56 1.49 -0.54 11.52
N ASP A 57 1.51 0.71 11.95
CA ASP A 57 0.48 1.33 12.77
C ASP A 57 -0.48 2.14 11.89
N ILE A 58 -1.74 1.70 11.80
CA ILE A 58 -2.77 2.38 11.00
C ILE A 58 -3.90 2.85 11.92
N THR A 59 -4.00 4.18 12.05
CA THR A 59 -5.02 4.84 12.87
C THR A 59 -6.09 5.55 12.06
N GLN A 60 -5.74 6.06 10.88
CA GLN A 60 -6.62 6.88 10.07
C GLN A 60 -7.62 6.04 9.27
N GLY A 61 -8.84 6.53 9.16
CA GLY A 61 -9.88 5.95 8.32
C GLY A 61 -9.73 6.30 6.84
N ALA A 62 -10.62 5.73 6.03
CA ALA A 62 -10.78 6.13 4.64
C ALA A 62 -11.47 7.51 4.54
N LYS A 63 -11.32 8.19 3.39
CA LYS A 63 -11.97 9.50 3.13
C LYS A 63 -13.51 9.41 3.13
N SER A 64 -14.05 8.27 2.76
CA SER A 64 -15.48 7.96 2.80
C SER A 64 -15.70 6.46 2.97
N ALA A 65 -16.90 6.05 3.32
CA ALA A 65 -17.26 4.64 3.43
C ALA A 65 -17.10 3.86 2.09
N ALA A 66 -17.27 4.54 0.95
CA ALA A 66 -17.10 3.93 -0.37
C ALA A 66 -15.65 3.92 -0.87
N SER A 67 -14.70 4.47 -0.10
CA SER A 67 -13.29 4.56 -0.49
C SER A 67 -12.44 3.55 0.27
N MET A 68 -11.52 2.91 -0.43
CA MET A 68 -10.47 2.10 0.20
C MET A 68 -9.58 2.99 1.10
N ASN A 69 -9.17 2.47 2.24
CA ASN A 69 -8.22 3.15 3.11
C ASN A 69 -6.85 3.25 2.42
N PRO A 70 -6.31 4.46 2.22
CA PRO A 70 -5.08 4.67 1.48
C PRO A 70 -3.84 4.02 2.14
N ALA A 71 -3.89 3.72 3.43
CA ALA A 71 -2.79 3.04 4.11
C ALA A 71 -2.51 1.65 3.54
N PHE A 72 -3.51 0.94 3.00
CA PHE A 72 -3.28 -0.37 2.36
C PHE A 72 -2.48 -0.26 1.06
N GLU A 73 -2.69 0.82 0.29
CA GLU A 73 -1.82 1.14 -0.86
C GLU A 73 -0.36 1.36 -0.43
N LEU A 74 -0.16 2.00 0.73
CA LEU A 74 1.18 2.24 1.26
C LEU A 74 1.83 0.94 1.77
N VAL A 75 1.06 0.04 2.42
CA VAL A 75 1.55 -1.29 2.80
C VAL A 75 1.99 -2.09 1.57
N ALA A 76 1.16 -2.12 0.53
CA ALA A 76 1.50 -2.78 -0.73
C ALA A 76 2.75 -2.16 -1.38
N ARG A 77 2.87 -0.84 -1.33
CA ARG A 77 4.05 -0.11 -1.84
C ARG A 77 5.32 -0.46 -1.09
N VAL A 78 5.26 -0.57 0.24
CA VAL A 78 6.41 -1.04 1.04
C VAL A 78 6.85 -2.41 0.55
N MET A 79 5.94 -3.36 0.36
CA MET A 79 6.27 -4.69 -0.17
C MET A 79 6.91 -4.61 -1.55
N ASN A 80 6.33 -3.82 -2.45
CA ASN A 80 6.85 -3.67 -3.81
C ASN A 80 8.21 -2.97 -3.85
N LEU A 81 8.51 -2.02 -2.95
CA LEU A 81 9.84 -1.41 -2.82
C LEU A 81 10.89 -2.43 -2.41
N TYR A 82 10.60 -3.29 -1.43
CA TYR A 82 11.50 -4.39 -1.06
C TYR A 82 11.68 -5.40 -2.20
N GLY A 83 10.60 -5.72 -2.91
CA GLY A 83 10.67 -6.57 -4.09
C GLY A 83 11.49 -5.96 -5.23
N LEU A 84 11.35 -4.66 -5.48
CA LEU A 84 12.15 -3.91 -6.46
C LEU A 84 13.64 -3.94 -6.10
N ALA A 85 13.97 -3.83 -4.79
CA ALA A 85 15.33 -3.98 -4.28
C ALA A 85 15.86 -5.43 -4.34
N GLY A 86 15.03 -6.39 -4.81
CA GLY A 86 15.39 -7.79 -4.99
C GLY A 86 15.31 -8.63 -3.73
N LEU A 87 14.59 -8.18 -2.67
CA LEU A 87 14.35 -9.01 -1.49
C LEU A 87 13.25 -10.04 -1.80
N PRO A 88 13.48 -11.35 -1.57
CA PRO A 88 12.43 -12.37 -1.64
C PRO A 88 11.32 -12.08 -0.62
N LYS A 89 10.04 -12.25 -1.01
CA LYS A 89 8.90 -11.94 -0.13
C LYS A 89 8.91 -12.72 1.19
N GLU A 90 9.48 -13.92 1.21
CA GLU A 90 9.61 -14.79 2.39
C GLU A 90 10.54 -14.19 3.47
N LYS A 91 11.37 -13.22 3.09
CA LYS A 91 12.25 -12.49 4.02
C LYS A 91 11.64 -11.18 4.53
N LEU A 92 10.43 -10.85 4.07
CA LEU A 92 9.68 -9.69 4.53
C LEU A 92 8.54 -10.14 5.45
N ASP A 93 8.57 -9.74 6.71
CA ASP A 93 7.59 -10.07 7.73
C ASP A 93 6.86 -8.80 8.17
N ILE A 94 5.65 -8.60 7.65
CA ILE A 94 4.84 -7.41 7.92
C ILE A 94 3.66 -7.77 8.81
N VAL A 95 3.50 -6.98 9.86
CA VAL A 95 2.35 -6.97 10.76
C VAL A 95 1.66 -5.63 10.65
N VAL A 96 0.36 -5.64 10.42
CA VAL A 96 -0.48 -4.43 10.39
C VAL A 96 -1.36 -4.43 11.64
N ILE A 97 -1.36 -3.33 12.39
CA ILE A 97 -2.21 -3.10 13.55
C ILE A 97 -3.17 -1.95 13.25
N LEU A 98 -4.46 -2.27 13.26
CA LEU A 98 -5.56 -1.37 12.94
C LEU A 98 -6.21 -0.89 14.24
N HIS A 99 -6.45 0.42 14.38
CA HIS A 99 -7.21 0.97 15.49
C HIS A 99 -7.76 2.38 15.20
N PHE A 100 -8.47 2.99 16.18
CA PHE A 100 -9.14 4.28 16.00
C PHE A 100 -10.03 4.33 14.76
N GLU A 101 -9.85 5.33 13.88
CA GLU A 101 -10.68 5.54 12.68
C GLU A 101 -10.51 4.44 11.62
N ALA A 102 -9.42 3.67 11.66
CA ALA A 102 -9.23 2.52 10.79
C ALA A 102 -10.11 1.30 11.17
N THR A 103 -10.74 1.30 12.36
CA THR A 103 -11.47 0.12 12.85
C THR A 103 -12.52 -0.42 11.89
N PRO A 104 -13.36 0.37 11.21
CA PRO A 104 -14.42 -0.17 10.34
C PRO A 104 -13.94 -1.04 9.18
N VAL A 105 -12.70 -0.86 8.69
CA VAL A 105 -12.18 -1.61 7.54
C VAL A 105 -12.15 -3.12 7.74
N ILE A 106 -12.21 -3.58 9.01
CA ILE A 106 -12.13 -5.00 9.37
C ILE A 106 -13.45 -5.75 9.15
N LEU A 107 -14.58 -5.06 9.04
CA LEU A 107 -15.89 -5.68 8.95
C LEU A 107 -16.01 -6.50 7.66
N ALA A 108 -16.67 -7.67 7.76
CA ALA A 108 -17.09 -8.42 6.59
C ALA A 108 -18.05 -7.57 5.76
N ASP A 109 -18.15 -7.83 4.44
CA ASP A 109 -18.97 -7.04 3.52
C ASP A 109 -20.40 -6.86 4.01
N SER A 110 -21.03 -7.92 4.52
CA SER A 110 -22.41 -7.87 5.05
C SER A 110 -22.54 -6.95 6.27
N ALA A 111 -21.59 -7.00 7.20
CA ALA A 111 -21.61 -6.13 8.38
C ALA A 111 -21.26 -4.67 8.02
N TYR A 112 -20.36 -4.46 7.09
CA TYR A 112 -20.02 -3.14 6.59
C TYR A 112 -21.21 -2.50 5.87
N GLU A 113 -21.90 -3.26 5.02
CA GLU A 113 -23.07 -2.80 4.26
C GLU A 113 -24.25 -2.44 5.18
N GLN A 114 -24.44 -3.18 6.29
CA GLN A 114 -25.44 -2.82 7.29
C GLN A 114 -25.18 -1.45 7.94
N VAL A 115 -23.91 -1.10 8.16
CA VAL A 115 -23.55 0.16 8.82
C VAL A 115 -23.45 1.32 7.84
N PHE A 116 -22.87 1.09 6.66
CA PHE A 116 -22.45 2.16 5.74
C PHE A 116 -23.22 2.18 4.42
N GLN A 117 -24.14 1.24 4.18
CA GLN A 117 -24.97 1.12 2.96
C GLN A 117 -24.15 0.88 1.68
N VAL A 118 -22.92 0.43 1.81
CA VAL A 118 -22.02 0.04 0.71
C VAL A 118 -21.19 -1.18 1.14
N LYS A 119 -20.77 -2.02 0.20
CA LYS A 119 -19.83 -3.11 0.48
C LYS A 119 -18.48 -2.57 0.95
N ASN A 120 -17.76 -3.34 1.76
CA ASN A 120 -16.46 -2.93 2.28
C ASN A 120 -15.42 -2.82 1.14
N PRO A 121 -14.98 -1.61 0.77
CA PRO A 121 -14.02 -1.43 -0.32
C PRO A 121 -12.61 -1.94 0.04
N ASN A 122 -12.38 -2.33 1.30
CA ASN A 122 -11.08 -2.79 1.77
C ASN A 122 -10.93 -4.32 1.73
N THR A 123 -12.01 -5.08 1.54
CA THR A 123 -11.97 -6.55 1.59
C THR A 123 -10.97 -7.13 0.60
N ALA A 124 -10.98 -6.67 -0.65
CA ALA A 124 -10.09 -7.20 -1.69
C ALA A 124 -8.61 -6.94 -1.39
N VAL A 125 -8.24 -5.72 -1.01
CA VAL A 125 -6.84 -5.38 -0.72
C VAL A 125 -6.32 -6.08 0.53
N ILE A 126 -7.15 -6.22 1.58
CA ILE A 126 -6.77 -6.97 2.80
C ILE A 126 -6.50 -8.43 2.46
N ASN A 127 -7.37 -9.07 1.65
CA ASN A 127 -7.17 -10.46 1.23
C ASN A 127 -5.89 -10.62 0.39
N THR A 128 -5.66 -9.76 -0.58
CA THR A 128 -4.44 -9.77 -1.41
C THR A 128 -3.17 -9.64 -0.57
N LEU A 129 -3.16 -8.72 0.39
CA LEU A 129 -2.01 -8.52 1.29
C LEU A 129 -1.83 -9.72 2.24
N ALA A 130 -2.91 -10.30 2.76
CA ALA A 130 -2.87 -11.48 3.61
C ALA A 130 -2.32 -12.71 2.86
N GLU A 131 -2.73 -12.94 1.61
CA GLU A 131 -2.20 -13.99 0.72
C GLU A 131 -0.71 -13.79 0.44
N ALA A 132 -0.25 -12.55 0.41
CA ALA A 132 1.17 -12.23 0.29
C ALA A 132 1.96 -12.36 1.61
N GLY A 133 1.30 -12.73 2.72
CA GLY A 133 1.91 -13.02 4.02
C GLY A 133 1.83 -11.89 5.05
N VAL A 134 1.11 -10.79 4.78
CA VAL A 134 0.85 -9.74 5.76
C VAL A 134 -0.09 -10.25 6.85
N LYS A 135 0.27 -10.05 8.11
CA LYS A 135 -0.53 -10.41 9.27
C LYS A 135 -1.32 -9.20 9.75
N PHE A 136 -2.64 -9.34 9.87
CA PHE A 136 -3.52 -8.25 10.29
C PHE A 136 -4.03 -8.46 11.72
N TYR A 137 -4.00 -7.39 12.48
CA TYR A 137 -4.55 -7.32 13.82
C TYR A 137 -5.41 -6.08 14.01
N ILE A 138 -6.49 -6.24 14.79
CA ILE A 138 -7.37 -5.16 15.22
C ILE A 138 -7.31 -4.98 16.73
N CYS A 139 -7.30 -3.74 17.19
CA CYS A 139 -7.38 -3.37 18.60
C CYS A 139 -8.74 -3.73 19.19
N GLY A 140 -8.77 -4.62 20.19
CA GLY A 140 -10.01 -4.99 20.89
C GLY A 140 -10.66 -3.81 21.62
N GLN A 141 -9.88 -2.84 22.12
CA GLN A 141 -10.43 -1.63 22.74
C GLN A 141 -11.18 -0.78 21.70
N SER A 142 -10.65 -0.68 20.47
CA SER A 142 -11.32 0.03 19.38
C SER A 142 -12.60 -0.69 18.91
N LEU A 143 -12.61 -2.02 18.88
CA LEU A 143 -13.82 -2.80 18.63
C LEU A 143 -14.91 -2.50 19.66
N ARG A 144 -14.54 -2.49 20.94
CA ARG A 144 -15.48 -2.20 22.05
C ARG A 144 -16.01 -0.77 21.94
N ALA A 145 -15.13 0.21 21.75
CA ALA A 145 -15.52 1.62 21.66
C ALA A 145 -16.45 1.92 20.49
N ARG A 146 -16.41 1.11 19.43
CA ARG A 146 -17.24 1.27 18.22
C ARG A 146 -18.41 0.28 18.13
N ASN A 147 -18.63 -0.53 19.16
CA ASN A 147 -19.68 -1.56 19.20
C ASN A 147 -19.57 -2.61 18.08
N PHE A 148 -18.33 -2.96 17.67
CA PHE A 148 -18.06 -3.97 16.63
C PHE A 148 -17.55 -5.31 17.17
N VAL A 149 -17.65 -5.54 18.49
CA VAL A 149 -17.12 -6.76 19.14
C VAL A 149 -17.72 -8.03 18.53
N ASP A 150 -19.03 -8.05 18.33
CA ASP A 150 -19.80 -9.19 17.84
C ASP A 150 -20.04 -9.15 16.31
N SER A 151 -19.54 -8.10 15.65
CA SER A 151 -19.74 -7.93 14.21
C SER A 151 -18.90 -8.95 13.41
N PRO A 152 -19.45 -9.54 12.34
CA PRO A 152 -18.68 -10.35 11.40
C PRO A 152 -17.49 -9.58 10.82
N ARG A 153 -16.34 -10.22 10.77
CA ARG A 153 -15.06 -9.64 10.34
C ARG A 153 -14.42 -10.41 9.20
N ASN A 154 -13.52 -9.76 8.47
CA ASN A 154 -12.63 -10.46 7.55
C ASN A 154 -11.82 -11.53 8.31
N PRO A 155 -11.82 -12.81 7.87
CA PRO A 155 -11.19 -13.92 8.58
C PRO A 155 -9.67 -13.79 8.70
N ASN A 156 -9.04 -12.97 7.87
CA ASN A 156 -7.59 -12.71 7.93
C ASN A 156 -7.19 -11.79 9.10
N ILE A 157 -8.15 -11.24 9.87
CA ILE A 157 -7.88 -10.25 10.92
C ILE A 157 -8.08 -10.86 12.30
N LYS A 158 -7.01 -10.87 13.10
CA LYS A 158 -7.00 -11.34 14.48
C LYS A 158 -7.18 -10.18 15.45
N VAL A 159 -7.74 -10.47 16.64
CA VAL A 159 -7.96 -9.46 17.67
C VAL A 159 -6.81 -9.46 18.68
N LEU A 160 -6.29 -8.26 18.98
CA LEU A 160 -5.39 -8.02 20.12
C LEU A 160 -6.16 -7.36 21.28
N HIS A 161 -5.69 -7.50 22.52
CA HIS A 161 -6.24 -6.77 23.65
C HIS A 161 -6.20 -5.25 23.45
N GLY A 162 -5.12 -4.74 22.83
CA GLY A 162 -4.96 -3.33 22.52
C GLY A 162 -3.81 -3.09 21.55
N ALA A 163 -3.93 -2.05 20.74
CA ALA A 163 -2.92 -1.70 19.73
C ALA A 163 -1.55 -1.40 20.37
N MET A 164 -1.53 -0.64 21.46
CA MET A 164 -0.27 -0.30 22.15
C MET A 164 0.49 -1.53 22.63
N LEU A 165 -0.20 -2.54 23.19
CA LEU A 165 0.41 -3.82 23.58
C LEU A 165 0.95 -4.55 22.36
N GLY A 166 0.21 -4.57 21.26
CA GLY A 166 0.66 -5.20 20.03
C GLY A 166 1.91 -4.54 19.45
N ILE A 167 1.90 -3.22 19.34
CA ILE A 167 3.03 -2.44 18.79
C ILE A 167 4.29 -2.67 19.64
N THR A 168 4.21 -2.50 20.96
CA THR A 168 5.35 -2.69 21.86
C THR A 168 5.87 -4.13 21.86
N HIS A 169 4.94 -5.12 21.80
CA HIS A 169 5.32 -6.53 21.67
C HIS A 169 6.10 -6.78 20.37
N PHE A 170 5.61 -6.35 19.21
CA PHE A 170 6.32 -6.59 17.96
C PHE A 170 7.65 -5.83 17.91
N GLN A 171 7.72 -4.61 18.42
CA GLN A 171 8.99 -3.88 18.53
C GLN A 171 10.01 -4.63 19.42
N SER A 172 9.59 -5.21 20.56
CA SER A 172 10.47 -6.05 21.38
C SER A 172 10.94 -7.34 20.67
N GLN A 173 10.21 -7.79 19.65
CA GLN A 173 10.60 -8.90 18.77
C GLN A 173 11.50 -8.47 17.59
N GLY A 174 11.94 -7.21 17.57
CA GLY A 174 12.83 -6.65 16.54
C GLY A 174 12.10 -6.15 15.28
N TYR A 175 10.80 -5.85 15.36
CA TYR A 175 10.09 -5.16 14.28
C TYR A 175 10.33 -3.66 14.33
N SER A 176 10.67 -3.08 13.18
CA SER A 176 10.70 -1.63 13.01
C SER A 176 9.29 -1.07 12.89
N LEU A 177 8.97 -0.01 13.61
CA LEU A 177 7.66 0.65 13.51
C LEU A 177 7.61 1.53 12.27
N LEU A 178 6.58 1.33 11.46
CA LEU A 178 6.19 2.22 10.37
C LEU A 178 4.79 2.76 10.67
N LYS A 179 4.66 4.07 10.78
CA LYS A 179 3.38 4.75 10.99
C LYS A 179 2.85 5.29 9.65
N LEU A 180 1.60 4.91 9.30
CA LEU A 180 0.93 5.32 8.07
C LEU A 180 -0.40 6.02 8.35
#